data_e8bb8812abe98d2d46f5ba2c8914d2fe
#
_entry.id   e8bb8812abe98d2d46f5ba2c8914d2fe
#
_cell.length_a   1.000
_cell.length_b   1.000
_cell.length_c   1.000
_cell.angle_alpha   90.00
_cell.angle_beta   90.00
_cell.angle_gamma   90.00
#
_symmetry.space_group_name_H-M   'P 1'
#
loop_
_entity.id
_entity.type
_entity.pdbx_description
1 polymer ?
#
loop_
_entity_poly.entity_id
_entity_poly.type
_entity_poly.pdbx_seq_one_letter_code
_entity_poly.pdbx_strand_id
1 'polypeptide(L)'
;DYELLTKLDGKLTQMLSENGLVSTDYNNGLVLQPNLIINGNEVVEGGMQNVNVTNLTLQLLIKQDQTNLVFSSYSKQLKGTGRDQYSALNNAINSLSSNDPALVKFINNGTEKLLAYYQANCNQILTKSANLEKNGRYEESLALLLSIPEKASCHKTAQTKSIETYKNYQRKNCASFIK
;
A
#
# COMPACT_ATOMS: atom_id res chain seq x y z
N ASP A 1 -15.96 11.84 2.33
CA ASP A 1 -17.05 11.12 1.65
C ASP A 1 -16.60 9.69 1.37
N TYR A 2 -17.28 8.70 1.98
CA TYR A 2 -16.91 7.28 1.92
C TYR A 2 -16.95 6.73 0.48
N GLU A 3 -17.92 7.17 -0.32
CA GLU A 3 -18.10 6.69 -1.69
C GLU A 3 -16.92 7.11 -2.61
N LEU A 4 -16.43 8.33 -2.47
CA LEU A 4 -15.25 8.80 -3.22
C LEU A 4 -13.98 8.04 -2.82
N LEU A 5 -13.82 7.73 -1.54
CA LEU A 5 -12.68 6.95 -1.05
C LEU A 5 -12.73 5.51 -1.60
N THR A 6 -13.89 4.86 -1.57
CA THR A 6 -14.09 3.51 -2.13
C THR A 6 -13.79 3.49 -3.63
N LYS A 7 -14.20 4.54 -4.34
CA LYS A 7 -13.93 4.65 -5.78
C LYS A 7 -12.44 4.87 -6.07
N LEU A 8 -11.78 5.72 -5.28
CA LEU A 8 -10.33 5.91 -5.40
C LEU A 8 -9.58 4.61 -5.13
N ASP A 9 -9.95 3.88 -4.09
CA ASP A 9 -9.35 2.59 -3.74
C ASP A 9 -9.51 1.57 -4.87
N GLY A 10 -10.71 1.42 -5.41
CA GLY A 10 -10.95 0.55 -6.57
C GLY A 10 -10.13 0.95 -7.79
N LYS A 11 -10.01 2.26 -8.07
CA LYS A 11 -9.19 2.76 -9.18
C LYS A 11 -7.71 2.49 -8.97
N LEU A 12 -7.19 2.70 -7.75
CA LEU A 12 -5.80 2.42 -7.41
C LEU A 12 -5.50 0.92 -7.47
N THR A 13 -6.40 0.07 -6.97
CA THR A 13 -6.27 -1.39 -7.05
C THR A 13 -6.19 -1.85 -8.50
N GLN A 14 -7.06 -1.33 -9.37
CA GLN A 14 -7.00 -1.60 -10.81
C GLN A 14 -5.65 -1.19 -11.41
N MET A 15 -5.20 0.04 -11.13
CA MET A 15 -3.94 0.59 -11.64
C MET A 15 -2.73 -0.24 -11.19
N LEU A 16 -2.71 -0.70 -9.93
CA LEU A 16 -1.66 -1.57 -9.42
C LEU A 16 -1.66 -2.93 -10.12
N SER A 17 -2.85 -3.54 -10.29
CA SER A 17 -3.00 -4.84 -10.96
C SER A 17 -2.53 -4.78 -12.41
N GLU A 18 -2.90 -3.74 -13.16
CA GLU A 18 -2.47 -3.52 -14.54
C GLU A 18 -0.93 -3.31 -14.67
N ASN A 19 -0.29 -2.86 -13.59
CA ASN A 19 1.17 -2.71 -13.50
C ASN A 19 1.87 -3.90 -12.80
N GLY A 20 1.19 -5.05 -12.68
CA GLY A 20 1.75 -6.29 -12.18
C GLY A 20 1.93 -6.39 -10.65
N LEU A 21 1.32 -5.47 -9.91
CA LEU A 21 1.24 -5.55 -8.45
C LEU A 21 -0.13 -6.11 -8.06
N VAL A 22 -0.13 -7.27 -7.44
CA VAL A 22 -1.36 -7.91 -6.94
C VAL A 22 -1.49 -7.62 -5.45
N SER A 23 -2.65 -7.12 -5.03
CA SER A 23 -3.02 -7.09 -3.62
C SER A 23 -3.24 -8.53 -3.16
N THR A 24 -2.59 -8.92 -2.07
CA THR A 24 -2.81 -10.20 -1.41
C THR A 24 -3.55 -9.96 -0.10
N ASP A 25 -4.38 -10.91 0.32
CA ASP A 25 -5.07 -10.86 1.62
C ASP A 25 -4.07 -10.94 2.81
N TYR A 26 -2.80 -11.16 2.52
CA TYR A 26 -1.73 -11.19 3.50
C TYR A 26 -1.20 -9.79 3.79
N ASN A 27 -1.40 -9.33 5.02
CA ASN A 27 -0.78 -8.10 5.49
C ASN A 27 0.72 -8.32 5.71
N ASN A 28 1.50 -8.05 4.67
CA ASN A 28 2.97 -8.07 4.72
C ASN A 28 3.56 -6.75 5.22
N GLY A 29 2.73 -5.84 5.72
CA GLY A 29 3.13 -4.52 6.19
C GLY A 29 3.50 -3.53 5.08
N LEU A 30 3.42 -3.93 3.81
CA LEU A 30 3.60 -3.02 2.68
C LEU A 30 2.26 -2.39 2.31
N VAL A 31 2.18 -1.07 2.34
CA VAL A 31 0.96 -0.34 2.04
C VAL A 31 1.18 0.71 0.97
N LEU A 32 0.20 0.86 0.10
CA LEU A 32 0.03 2.02 -0.74
C LEU A 32 -0.88 2.99 0.00
N GLN A 33 -0.33 4.14 0.42
CA GLN A 33 -1.09 5.17 1.11
C GLN A 33 -1.45 6.30 0.13
N PRO A 34 -2.74 6.49 -0.19
CA PRO A 34 -3.21 7.66 -0.92
C PRO A 34 -3.44 8.83 0.04
N ASN A 35 -3.17 10.03 -0.44
CA ASN A 35 -3.54 11.28 0.19
C ASN A 35 -4.12 12.22 -0.86
N LEU A 36 -5.35 12.69 -0.66
CA LEU A 36 -6.05 13.64 -1.53
C LEU A 36 -6.08 15.00 -0.86
N ILE A 37 -5.53 15.99 -1.53
CA ILE A 37 -5.51 17.39 -1.08
C ILE A 37 -6.33 18.21 -2.06
N ILE A 38 -7.45 18.76 -1.60
CA ILE A 38 -8.26 19.69 -2.40
C ILE A 38 -7.58 21.05 -2.35
N ASN A 39 -7.09 21.51 -3.51
CA ASN A 39 -6.36 22.77 -3.62
C ASN A 39 -7.30 23.95 -3.88
N GLY A 40 -8.45 23.70 -4.46
CA GLY A 40 -9.47 24.72 -4.74
C GLY A 40 -10.72 24.13 -5.36
N ASN A 41 -11.82 24.81 -5.12
CA ASN A 41 -13.10 24.54 -5.76
C ASN A 41 -13.70 25.89 -6.19
N GLU A 42 -13.92 26.05 -7.48
CA GLU A 42 -14.43 27.27 -8.09
C GLU A 42 -15.74 26.97 -8.82
N VAL A 43 -16.66 27.90 -8.75
CA VAL A 43 -17.88 27.86 -9.56
C VAL A 43 -17.70 28.81 -10.72
N VAL A 44 -17.68 28.26 -11.92
CA VAL A 44 -17.62 29.06 -13.16
C VAL A 44 -19.06 29.25 -13.67
N GLU A 45 -19.46 30.52 -13.77
CA GLU A 45 -20.75 30.85 -14.33
C GLU A 45 -20.75 30.61 -15.85
N GLY A 46 -21.53 29.65 -16.28
CA GLY A 46 -21.78 29.36 -17.68
C GLY A 46 -23.12 29.97 -18.14
N GLY A 47 -23.24 30.34 -19.38
CA GLY A 47 -24.46 31.01 -19.89
C GLY A 47 -25.76 30.21 -19.75
N MET A 48 -25.69 28.86 -19.56
CA MET A 48 -26.85 27.97 -19.33
C MET A 48 -26.80 27.22 -18.02
N GLN A 49 -25.61 26.90 -17.49
CA GLN A 49 -25.42 26.18 -16.23
C GLN A 49 -24.10 26.58 -15.57
N ASN A 50 -24.10 26.64 -14.24
CA ASN A 50 -22.88 26.79 -13.48
C ASN A 50 -22.09 25.48 -13.48
N VAL A 51 -20.78 25.58 -13.60
CA VAL A 51 -19.85 24.43 -13.60
C VAL A 51 -18.92 24.55 -12.40
N ASN A 52 -18.93 23.53 -11.55
CA ASN A 52 -17.95 23.39 -10.49
C ASN A 52 -16.64 22.88 -11.10
N VAL A 53 -15.54 23.55 -10.76
CA VAL A 53 -14.17 23.17 -11.14
C VAL A 53 -13.41 22.88 -9.88
N THR A 54 -12.97 21.64 -9.70
CA THR A 54 -12.17 21.24 -8.54
C THR A 54 -10.76 20.90 -8.97
N ASN A 55 -9.78 21.51 -8.30
CA ASN A 55 -8.36 21.19 -8.42
C ASN A 55 -7.94 20.43 -7.18
N LEU A 56 -7.31 19.27 -7.36
CA LEU A 56 -6.80 18.45 -6.28
C LEU A 56 -5.42 17.88 -6.58
N THR A 57 -4.67 17.55 -5.55
CA THR A 57 -3.41 16.83 -5.66
C THR A 57 -3.59 15.43 -5.07
N LEU A 58 -3.34 14.41 -5.87
CA LEU A 58 -3.20 13.04 -5.41
C LEU A 58 -1.73 12.79 -5.08
N GLN A 59 -1.45 12.39 -3.84
CA GLN A 59 -0.15 11.86 -3.45
C GLN A 59 -0.28 10.38 -3.15
N LEU A 60 0.66 9.57 -3.63
CA LEU A 60 0.75 8.15 -3.33
C LEU A 60 2.11 7.86 -2.69
N LEU A 61 2.11 7.07 -1.63
CA LEU A 61 3.32 6.60 -0.96
C LEU A 61 3.33 5.08 -0.91
N ILE A 62 4.41 4.47 -1.37
CA ILE A 62 4.70 3.06 -1.07
C ILE A 62 5.54 3.05 0.19
N LYS A 63 5.02 2.49 1.28
CA LYS A 63 5.71 2.45 2.57
C LYS A 63 5.56 1.11 3.28
N GLN A 64 6.48 0.86 4.20
CA GLN A 64 6.35 -0.19 5.21
C GLN A 64 5.57 0.39 6.40
N ASP A 65 4.42 -0.15 6.71
CA ASP A 65 3.53 0.38 7.76
C ASP A 65 4.15 0.36 9.16
N GLN A 66 4.80 -0.75 9.52
CA GLN A 66 5.40 -0.92 10.85
C GLN A 66 6.57 0.03 11.15
N THR A 67 7.34 0.43 10.13
CA THR A 67 8.54 1.26 10.28
C THR A 67 8.36 2.67 9.73
N ASN A 68 7.26 2.95 9.06
CA ASN A 68 6.99 4.17 8.27
C ASN A 68 8.08 4.48 7.21
N LEU A 69 8.87 3.47 6.81
CA LEU A 69 9.88 3.63 5.77
C LEU A 69 9.22 3.80 4.41
N VAL A 70 9.47 4.94 3.75
CA VAL A 70 8.92 5.25 2.43
C VAL A 70 9.90 4.81 1.36
N PHE A 71 9.44 3.94 0.45
CA PHE A 71 10.22 3.45 -0.69
C PHE A 71 10.07 4.32 -1.93
N SER A 72 8.87 4.83 -2.16
CA SER A 72 8.60 5.69 -3.31
C SER A 72 7.46 6.65 -3.02
N SER A 73 7.46 7.79 -3.70
CA SER A 73 6.38 8.78 -3.66
C SER A 73 6.02 9.22 -5.07
N TYR A 74 4.74 9.50 -5.27
CA TYR A 74 4.18 10.04 -6.51
C TYR A 74 3.23 11.17 -6.15
N SER A 75 3.21 12.22 -6.97
CA SER A 75 2.29 13.33 -6.82
C SER A 75 1.77 13.76 -8.18
N LYS A 76 0.47 13.92 -8.29
CA LYS A 76 -0.20 14.35 -9.51
C LYS A 76 -1.29 15.37 -9.20
N GLN A 77 -1.27 16.45 -9.93
CA GLN A 77 -2.38 17.40 -9.95
C GLN A 77 -3.49 16.86 -10.87
N LEU A 78 -4.70 16.87 -10.36
CA LEU A 78 -5.90 16.45 -11.05
C LEU A 78 -6.89 17.63 -11.08
N LYS A 79 -7.62 17.73 -12.18
CA LYS A 79 -8.69 18.71 -12.36
C LYS A 79 -9.94 17.98 -12.80
N GLY A 80 -11.05 18.27 -12.15
CA GLY A 80 -12.34 17.76 -12.55
C GLY A 80 -13.36 18.86 -12.65
N THR A 81 -14.34 18.68 -13.51
CA THR A 81 -15.46 19.58 -13.69
C THR A 81 -16.77 18.82 -13.53
N GLY A 82 -17.78 19.45 -12.98
CA GLY A 82 -19.08 18.81 -12.76
C GLY A 82 -20.17 19.81 -12.43
N ARG A 83 -21.41 19.33 -12.32
CA ARG A 83 -22.56 20.19 -11.94
C ARG A 83 -22.49 20.62 -10.48
N ASP A 84 -21.82 19.85 -9.67
CA ASP A 84 -21.57 20.04 -8.25
C ASP A 84 -20.15 19.63 -7.90
N GLN A 85 -19.72 19.91 -6.68
CA GLN A 85 -18.38 19.58 -6.19
C GLN A 85 -18.13 18.06 -6.19
N TYR A 86 -19.12 17.25 -5.84
CA TYR A 86 -18.99 15.80 -5.82
C TYR A 86 -18.72 15.26 -7.23
N SER A 87 -19.52 15.67 -8.20
CA SER A 87 -19.32 15.29 -9.61
C SER A 87 -17.96 15.75 -10.14
N ALA A 88 -17.49 16.94 -9.76
CA ALA A 88 -16.17 17.44 -10.15
C ALA A 88 -15.04 16.59 -9.55
N LEU A 89 -15.10 16.26 -8.24
CA LEU A 89 -14.13 15.37 -7.59
C LEU A 89 -14.11 13.98 -8.23
N ASN A 90 -15.29 13.44 -8.50
CA ASN A 90 -15.46 12.15 -9.14
C ASN A 90 -14.82 12.11 -10.54
N ASN A 91 -15.02 13.14 -11.33
CA ASN A 91 -14.43 13.26 -12.66
C ASN A 91 -12.90 13.46 -12.59
N ALA A 92 -12.39 14.15 -11.58
CA ALA A 92 -10.96 14.26 -11.34
C ALA A 92 -10.33 12.88 -11.03
N ILE A 93 -10.95 12.07 -10.17
CA ILE A 93 -10.49 10.70 -9.86
C ILE A 93 -10.54 9.81 -11.10
N ASN A 94 -11.61 9.91 -11.89
CA ASN A 94 -11.75 9.13 -13.14
C ASN A 94 -10.69 9.46 -14.19
N SER A 95 -10.09 10.65 -14.14
CA SER A 95 -9.02 11.04 -15.06
C SER A 95 -7.67 10.36 -14.79
N LEU A 96 -7.55 9.62 -13.68
CA LEU A 96 -6.37 8.81 -13.40
C LEU A 96 -6.21 7.70 -14.44
N SER A 97 -5.00 7.55 -14.96
CA SER A 97 -4.65 6.53 -15.94
C SER A 97 -3.56 5.61 -15.41
N SER A 98 -3.76 4.31 -15.57
CA SER A 98 -2.76 3.27 -15.24
C SER A 98 -1.51 3.35 -16.12
N ASN A 99 -1.65 3.93 -17.32
CA ASN A 99 -0.56 4.09 -18.29
C ASN A 99 0.22 5.41 -18.11
N ASP A 100 0.00 6.14 -17.00
CA ASP A 100 0.79 7.33 -16.70
C ASP A 100 2.26 6.95 -16.49
N PRO A 101 3.20 7.44 -17.32
CA PRO A 101 4.61 7.07 -17.20
C PRO A 101 5.22 7.40 -15.84
N ALA A 102 4.75 8.47 -15.18
CA ALA A 102 5.22 8.82 -13.84
C ALA A 102 4.72 7.85 -12.79
N LEU A 103 3.50 7.33 -12.93
CA LEU A 103 2.96 6.27 -12.07
C LEU A 103 3.73 4.95 -12.25
N VAL A 104 3.95 4.53 -13.48
CA VAL A 104 4.74 3.32 -13.81
C VAL A 104 6.14 3.42 -13.19
N LYS A 105 6.80 4.57 -13.35
CA LYS A 105 8.11 4.82 -12.73
C LYS A 105 8.05 4.78 -11.20
N PHE A 106 7.01 5.34 -10.60
CA PHE A 106 6.79 5.31 -9.15
C PHE A 106 6.69 3.85 -8.62
N ILE A 107 5.92 3.00 -9.30
CA ILE A 107 5.73 1.60 -8.96
C ILE A 107 7.06 0.83 -9.08
N ASN A 108 7.75 0.97 -10.21
CA ASN A 108 9.02 0.29 -10.46
C ASN A 108 10.10 0.70 -9.44
N ASN A 109 10.27 2.01 -9.21
CA ASN A 109 11.22 2.51 -8.21
C ASN A 109 10.88 2.02 -6.80
N GLY A 110 9.58 1.98 -6.45
CA GLY A 110 9.13 1.47 -5.16
C GLY A 110 9.49 0.00 -4.98
N THR A 111 9.24 -0.82 -5.99
CA THR A 111 9.54 -2.25 -5.98
C THR A 111 11.04 -2.53 -5.90
N GLU A 112 11.86 -1.80 -6.67
CA GLU A 112 13.32 -1.93 -6.64
C GLU A 112 13.90 -1.56 -5.26
N LYS A 113 13.49 -0.43 -4.71
CA LYS A 113 13.95 0.02 -3.38
C LYS A 113 13.49 -0.90 -2.26
N LEU A 114 12.26 -1.42 -2.36
CA LEU A 114 11.75 -2.42 -1.44
C LEU A 114 12.63 -3.67 -1.45
N LEU A 115 12.92 -4.20 -2.64
CA LEU A 115 13.76 -5.39 -2.79
C LEU A 115 15.17 -5.15 -2.24
N ALA A 116 15.78 -4.01 -2.59
CA ALA A 116 17.10 -3.63 -2.08
C ALA A 116 17.13 -3.52 -0.54
N TYR A 117 16.08 -2.94 0.06
CA TYR A 117 15.94 -2.88 1.50
C TYR A 117 15.92 -4.27 2.14
N TYR A 118 15.08 -5.18 1.63
CA TYR A 118 15.01 -6.53 2.19
C TYR A 118 16.29 -7.32 1.96
N GLN A 119 16.97 -7.15 0.84
CA GLN A 119 18.27 -7.78 0.60
C GLN A 119 19.34 -7.30 1.59
N ALA A 120 19.41 -6.00 1.83
CA ALA A 120 20.38 -5.41 2.76
C ALA A 120 20.10 -5.77 4.22
N ASN A 121 18.82 -5.92 4.60
CA ASN A 121 18.40 -6.10 5.99
C ASN A 121 17.97 -7.54 6.32
N CYS A 122 18.15 -8.50 5.43
CA CYS A 122 17.72 -9.89 5.61
C CYS A 122 18.09 -10.48 6.97
N ASN A 123 19.36 -10.42 7.34
CA ASN A 123 19.85 -10.99 8.61
C ASN A 123 19.25 -10.30 9.83
N GLN A 124 19.08 -8.98 9.77
CA GLN A 124 18.46 -8.22 10.86
C GLN A 124 17.00 -8.62 11.04
N ILE A 125 16.26 -8.74 9.94
CA ILE A 125 14.84 -9.12 9.97
C ILE A 125 14.66 -10.53 10.53
N LEU A 126 15.47 -11.49 10.09
CA LEU A 126 15.47 -12.86 10.59
C LEU A 126 15.82 -12.93 12.09
N THR A 127 16.80 -12.15 12.53
CA THR A 127 17.18 -12.06 13.94
C THR A 127 16.08 -11.43 14.79
N LYS A 128 15.48 -10.34 14.32
CA LYS A 128 14.35 -9.68 15.00
C LYS A 128 13.16 -10.62 15.13
N SER A 129 12.83 -11.36 14.06
CA SER A 129 11.77 -12.36 14.08
C SER A 129 12.04 -13.43 15.14
N ALA A 130 13.26 -13.99 15.19
CA ALA A 130 13.62 -15.00 16.19
C ALA A 130 13.53 -14.47 17.63
N ASN A 131 13.87 -13.20 17.86
CA ASN A 131 13.73 -12.57 19.17
C ASN A 131 12.25 -12.37 19.55
N LEU A 132 11.40 -12.00 18.60
CA LEU A 132 9.95 -11.90 18.83
C LEU A 132 9.36 -13.26 19.21
N GLU A 133 9.74 -14.31 18.51
CA GLU A 133 9.30 -15.68 18.82
C GLU A 133 9.72 -16.11 20.23
N LYS A 134 10.98 -15.87 20.61
CA LYS A 134 11.49 -16.16 21.99
C LYS A 134 10.67 -15.43 23.05
N ASN A 135 10.21 -14.23 22.77
CA ASN A 135 9.36 -13.44 23.66
C ASN A 135 7.87 -13.82 23.58
N GLY A 136 7.51 -14.86 22.84
CA GLY A 136 6.14 -15.33 22.68
C GLY A 136 5.26 -14.45 21.78
N ARG A 137 5.86 -13.50 21.04
CA ARG A 137 5.19 -12.59 20.09
C ARG A 137 5.16 -13.23 18.69
N TYR A 138 4.46 -14.36 18.57
CA TYR A 138 4.48 -15.18 17.35
C TYR A 138 3.89 -14.50 16.14
N GLU A 139 2.78 -13.77 16.31
CA GLU A 139 2.09 -13.09 15.20
C GLU A 139 2.98 -12.00 14.57
N GLU A 140 3.67 -11.23 15.40
CA GLU A 140 4.60 -10.22 14.91
C GLU A 140 5.84 -10.83 14.24
N SER A 141 6.32 -11.97 14.77
CA SER A 141 7.39 -12.74 14.14
C SER A 141 6.97 -13.22 12.75
N LEU A 142 5.77 -13.78 12.63
CA LEU A 142 5.20 -14.25 11.37
C LEU A 142 5.01 -13.09 10.38
N ALA A 143 4.47 -11.95 10.83
CA ALA A 143 4.28 -10.77 9.99
C ALA A 143 5.62 -10.28 9.39
N LEU A 144 6.71 -10.28 10.19
CA LEU A 144 8.05 -9.93 9.68
C LEU A 144 8.58 -10.95 8.66
N LEU A 145 8.42 -12.25 8.90
CA LEU A 145 8.92 -13.28 7.98
C LEU A 145 8.15 -13.26 6.66
N LEU A 146 6.83 -13.09 6.73
CA LEU A 146 5.94 -13.04 5.56
C LEU A 146 6.06 -11.74 4.75
N SER A 147 6.63 -10.67 5.35
CA SER A 147 6.88 -9.41 4.63
C SER A 147 8.04 -9.50 3.64
N ILE A 148 8.87 -10.54 3.71
CA ILE A 148 10.05 -10.69 2.86
C ILE A 148 9.63 -11.10 1.44
N PRO A 149 9.91 -10.27 0.40
CA PRO A 149 9.51 -10.56 -0.97
C PRO A 149 10.16 -11.85 -1.52
N GLU A 150 9.48 -12.55 -2.41
CA GLU A 150 9.98 -13.77 -3.05
C GLU A 150 11.35 -13.60 -3.72
N LYS A 151 11.58 -12.42 -4.33
CA LYS A 151 12.85 -12.09 -5.01
C LYS A 151 13.99 -11.77 -4.05
N ALA A 152 13.75 -11.66 -2.74
CA ALA A 152 14.80 -11.42 -1.77
C ALA A 152 15.61 -12.68 -1.50
N SER A 153 16.94 -12.53 -1.33
CA SER A 153 17.87 -13.66 -1.15
C SER A 153 17.54 -14.56 0.04
N CYS A 154 16.94 -13.99 1.10
CA CYS A 154 16.56 -14.73 2.30
C CYS A 154 15.11 -15.23 2.32
N HIS A 155 14.36 -15.09 1.22
CA HIS A 155 12.95 -15.51 1.18
C HIS A 155 12.75 -16.98 1.57
N LYS A 156 13.54 -17.88 1.00
CA LYS A 156 13.46 -19.32 1.33
C LYS A 156 13.70 -19.60 2.81
N THR A 157 14.68 -18.93 3.40
CA THR A 157 14.98 -19.06 4.85
C THR A 157 13.82 -18.51 5.68
N ALA A 158 13.26 -17.37 5.30
CA ALA A 158 12.10 -16.79 5.95
C ALA A 158 10.88 -17.68 5.87
N GLN A 159 10.61 -18.27 4.71
CA GLN A 159 9.52 -19.22 4.51
C GLN A 159 9.66 -20.47 5.39
N THR A 160 10.85 -21.06 5.48
CA THR A 160 11.09 -22.20 6.38
C THR A 160 10.85 -21.82 7.83
N LYS A 161 11.39 -20.66 8.26
CA LYS A 161 11.19 -20.15 9.63
C LYS A 161 9.75 -19.82 9.93
N SER A 162 8.98 -19.29 8.98
CA SER A 162 7.56 -18.98 9.19
C SER A 162 6.75 -20.23 9.47
N ILE A 163 7.03 -21.34 8.78
CA ILE A 163 6.39 -22.64 9.04
C ILE A 163 6.73 -23.15 10.45
N GLU A 164 7.99 -23.05 10.88
CA GLU A 164 8.42 -23.44 12.23
C GLU A 164 7.76 -22.57 13.30
N THR A 165 7.80 -21.25 13.14
CA THR A 165 7.17 -20.29 14.05
C THR A 165 5.67 -20.54 14.18
N TYR A 166 4.99 -20.81 13.06
CA TYR A 166 3.56 -21.14 13.06
C TYR A 166 3.25 -22.43 13.83
N LYS A 167 4.04 -23.48 13.65
CA LYS A 167 3.91 -24.72 14.42
C LYS A 167 4.10 -24.48 15.92
N ASN A 168 5.07 -23.68 16.31
CA ASN A 168 5.33 -23.33 17.71
C ASN A 168 4.18 -22.52 18.31
N TYR A 169 3.63 -21.59 17.54
CA TYR A 169 2.45 -20.81 17.90
C TYR A 169 1.23 -21.70 18.14
N GLN A 170 0.96 -22.64 17.22
CA GLN A 170 -0.13 -23.62 17.39
C GLN A 170 0.06 -24.48 18.63
N ARG A 171 1.27 -25.01 18.89
CA ARG A 171 1.56 -25.82 20.09
C ARG A 171 1.31 -25.04 21.38
N LYS A 172 1.71 -23.76 21.42
CA LYS A 172 1.46 -22.90 22.57
C LYS A 172 -0.04 -22.69 22.79
N ASN A 173 -0.80 -22.42 21.73
CA ASN A 173 -2.24 -22.23 21.82
C ASN A 173 -2.94 -23.52 22.26
N CYS A 174 -2.61 -24.68 21.68
CA CYS A 174 -3.17 -25.95 22.12
C CYS A 174 -2.88 -26.24 23.60
N ALA A 175 -1.67 -25.96 24.08
CA ALA A 175 -1.31 -26.16 25.50
C ALA A 175 -2.10 -25.22 26.44
N SER A 176 -2.60 -24.09 25.96
CA SER A 176 -3.44 -23.16 26.74
C SER A 176 -4.88 -23.65 26.90
N PHE A 177 -5.37 -24.50 26.00
CA PHE A 177 -6.74 -25.08 26.05
C PHE A 177 -6.84 -26.32 26.91
N ILE A 178 -5.72 -26.93 27.30
CA ILE A 178 -5.69 -28.18 28.10
C ILE A 178 -5.57 -27.88 29.60
N LYS A 179 -5.50 -26.64 30.02
CA LYS A 179 -5.52 -26.18 31.42
C LYS A 179 -6.92 -25.79 31.83
#